data_ab87468b4c48f4a7dd32e61f32127b89
#
_entry.id   ab87468b4c48f4a7dd32e61f32127b89
#
_cell.length_a   1.000
_cell.length_b   1.000
_cell.length_c   1.000
_cell.angle_alpha   90.00
_cell.angle_beta   90.00
_cell.angle_gamma   90.00
#
_symmetry.space_group_name_H-M   'P 1'
#
loop_
_entity.id
_entity.type
_entity.pdbx_description
1 polymer ?
#
loop_
_entity_poly.entity_id
_entity_poly.type
_entity_poly.pdbx_seq_one_letter_code
_entity_poly.pdbx_strand_id
1 'polypeptide(L)'
;MLLKIFAALSAVTAVVTNLDCFGLAWLWAVPLTFIANFLGWLVLAFLFLWAVSSLKKPEDEEGDNPFFRRLIEVYIESILMVLRMKVDTRGLEKTPEGGRFLLVCNHLSLLDVLVLLYHFRGRELTFITKQENMDMFIIGKLMRRIQCLPLNRENDREALKTILKAISVVKENKASMGLFPEGTRSLDGKLHHFRSGGFKIAQKCSVPIVICTIQNTQKVPAAWTANSMASAAAASRSPRRQVCPLWFAPSRIPTRSSRISCG
;
A
#
# COMPACT_ATOMS: atom_id res chain seq x y z
N MET A 1 14.04 1.44 -4.12
CA MET A 1 15.13 0.79 -4.90
C MET A 1 15.05 1.13 -6.39
N LEU A 2 13.92 0.92 -7.05
CA LEU A 2 13.72 1.13 -8.50
C LEU A 2 14.14 2.52 -8.99
N LEU A 3 13.64 3.59 -8.38
CA LEU A 3 13.97 4.97 -8.76
C LEU A 3 15.47 5.32 -8.64
N LYS A 4 16.16 4.73 -7.66
CA LYS A 4 17.63 4.92 -7.53
C LYS A 4 18.38 4.26 -8.68
N ILE A 5 17.92 3.08 -9.13
CA ILE A 5 18.47 2.38 -10.28
C ILE A 5 18.26 3.22 -11.55
N PHE A 6 17.03 3.74 -11.75
CA PHE A 6 16.75 4.60 -12.91
C PHE A 6 17.60 5.87 -12.91
N ALA A 7 17.76 6.51 -11.75
CA ALA A 7 18.62 7.70 -11.64
C ALA A 7 20.09 7.37 -11.94
N ALA A 8 20.60 6.26 -11.43
CA ALA A 8 21.99 5.84 -11.71
C ALA A 8 22.20 5.51 -13.19
N LEU A 9 21.30 4.73 -13.80
CA LEU A 9 21.36 4.41 -15.23
C LEU A 9 21.26 5.68 -16.09
N SER A 10 20.35 6.60 -15.76
CA SER A 10 20.20 7.86 -16.48
C SER A 10 21.42 8.76 -16.35
N ALA A 11 22.09 8.77 -15.19
CA ALA A 11 23.33 9.52 -15.01
C ALA A 11 24.46 8.95 -15.87
N VAL A 12 24.64 7.62 -15.85
CA VAL A 12 25.67 6.97 -16.67
C VAL A 12 25.43 7.20 -18.16
N THR A 13 24.20 6.94 -18.63
CA THR A 13 23.86 7.14 -20.05
C THR A 13 23.99 8.60 -20.46
N ALA A 14 23.56 9.57 -19.63
CA ALA A 14 23.70 10.99 -19.94
C ALA A 14 25.15 11.43 -20.09
N VAL A 15 26.06 10.93 -19.26
CA VAL A 15 27.48 11.22 -19.39
C VAL A 15 28.08 10.56 -20.66
N VAL A 16 27.82 9.25 -20.83
CA VAL A 16 28.38 8.48 -21.96
C VAL A 16 27.93 9.02 -23.31
N THR A 17 26.63 9.36 -23.45
CA THR A 17 26.10 9.89 -24.73
C THR A 17 26.57 11.30 -25.07
N ASN A 18 27.16 12.03 -24.12
CA ASN A 18 27.63 13.41 -24.33
C ASN A 18 29.16 13.54 -24.17
N LEU A 19 29.93 12.46 -24.26
CA LEU A 19 31.40 12.50 -24.16
C LEU A 19 32.07 13.37 -25.24
N ASP A 20 31.43 13.46 -26.40
CA ASP A 20 31.93 14.25 -27.53
C ASP A 20 31.51 15.74 -27.47
N CYS A 21 30.69 16.13 -26.49
CA CYS A 21 30.26 17.50 -26.27
C CYS A 21 31.26 18.24 -25.38
N PHE A 22 31.90 19.28 -25.93
CA PHE A 22 32.86 20.11 -25.18
C PHE A 22 32.33 21.54 -24.95
N GLY A 23 32.79 22.17 -23.86
CA GLY A 23 32.46 23.55 -23.53
C GLY A 23 31.08 23.77 -22.92
N LEU A 24 30.48 24.95 -23.18
CA LEU A 24 29.19 25.34 -22.59
C LEU A 24 28.00 24.41 -22.97
N ALA A 25 28.09 23.77 -24.14
CA ALA A 25 27.07 22.84 -24.60
C ALA A 25 26.87 21.65 -23.63
N TRP A 26 27.95 21.18 -23.00
CA TRP A 26 27.91 20.07 -22.05
C TRP A 26 27.07 20.38 -20.81
N LEU A 27 27.05 21.64 -20.36
CA LEU A 27 26.28 22.09 -19.20
C LEU A 27 24.76 21.92 -19.38
N TRP A 28 24.28 21.93 -20.61
CA TRP A 28 22.85 21.77 -20.93
C TRP A 28 22.54 20.38 -21.46
N ALA A 29 23.42 19.79 -22.24
CA ALA A 29 23.20 18.49 -22.88
C ALA A 29 23.09 17.38 -21.84
N VAL A 30 23.99 17.33 -20.86
CA VAL A 30 23.95 16.24 -19.82
C VAL A 30 22.71 16.31 -18.95
N PRO A 31 22.29 17.43 -18.35
CA PRO A 31 21.05 17.51 -17.60
C PRO A 31 19.82 17.18 -18.44
N LEU A 32 19.75 17.65 -19.69
CA LEU A 32 18.60 17.38 -20.57
C LEU A 32 18.48 15.88 -20.90
N THR A 33 19.58 15.24 -21.30
CA THR A 33 19.63 13.81 -21.59
C THR A 33 19.38 12.98 -20.33
N PHE A 34 19.84 13.41 -19.15
CA PHE A 34 19.52 12.77 -17.88
C PHE A 34 18.00 12.78 -17.63
N ILE A 35 17.36 13.94 -17.76
CA ILE A 35 15.91 14.09 -17.55
C ILE A 35 15.15 13.23 -18.57
N ALA A 36 15.53 13.29 -19.85
CA ALA A 36 14.86 12.51 -20.90
C ALA A 36 14.97 11.01 -20.65
N ASN A 37 16.15 10.50 -20.31
CA ASN A 37 16.36 9.09 -19.98
C ASN A 37 15.57 8.69 -18.72
N PHE A 38 15.60 9.52 -17.67
CA PHE A 38 14.86 9.23 -16.44
C PHE A 38 13.35 9.15 -16.67
N LEU A 39 12.79 10.08 -17.44
CA LEU A 39 11.38 10.02 -17.85
C LEU A 39 11.08 8.80 -18.71
N GLY A 40 11.98 8.45 -19.63
CA GLY A 40 11.89 7.23 -20.44
C GLY A 40 11.79 5.96 -19.56
N TRP A 41 12.62 5.84 -18.52
CA TRP A 41 12.56 4.73 -17.57
C TRP A 41 11.24 4.69 -16.80
N LEU A 42 10.68 5.84 -16.41
CA LEU A 42 9.38 5.90 -15.75
C LEU A 42 8.26 5.44 -16.68
N VAL A 43 8.29 5.86 -17.94
CA VAL A 43 7.31 5.41 -18.95
C VAL A 43 7.42 3.90 -19.17
N LEU A 44 8.63 3.39 -19.34
CA LEU A 44 8.88 1.94 -19.52
C LEU A 44 8.41 1.15 -18.30
N ALA A 45 8.65 1.63 -17.07
CA ALA A 45 8.15 1.00 -15.86
C ALA A 45 6.61 0.98 -15.80
N PHE A 46 5.96 2.06 -16.20
CA PHE A 46 4.51 2.13 -16.29
C PHE A 46 3.97 1.16 -17.35
N LEU A 47 4.53 1.16 -18.55
CA LEU A 47 4.13 0.24 -19.63
C LEU A 47 4.36 -1.22 -19.26
N PHE A 48 5.47 -1.52 -18.59
CA PHE A 48 5.75 -2.85 -18.06
C PHE A 48 4.67 -3.28 -17.05
N LEU A 49 4.35 -2.40 -16.07
CA LEU A 49 3.32 -2.69 -15.07
C LEU A 49 1.95 -2.92 -15.73
N TRP A 50 1.62 -2.09 -16.71
CA TRP A 50 0.39 -2.23 -17.48
C TRP A 50 0.34 -3.54 -18.27
N ALA A 51 1.40 -3.86 -19.02
CA ALA A 51 1.50 -5.09 -19.80
C ALA A 51 1.38 -6.33 -18.91
N VAL A 52 2.20 -6.39 -17.84
CA VAL A 52 2.21 -7.53 -16.92
C VAL A 52 0.86 -7.68 -16.20
N SER A 53 0.22 -6.58 -15.78
CA SER A 53 -1.12 -6.64 -15.18
C SER A 53 -2.18 -7.17 -16.13
N SER A 54 -1.95 -7.10 -17.45
CA SER A 54 -2.89 -7.47 -18.50
C SER A 54 -2.68 -8.88 -19.06
N LEU A 55 -1.56 -9.54 -18.78
CA LEU A 55 -1.18 -10.84 -19.36
C LEU A 55 -2.10 -12.01 -18.97
N LYS A 56 -2.72 -12.00 -17.78
CA LYS A 56 -3.67 -13.03 -17.33
C LYS A 56 -4.90 -12.39 -16.71
N LYS A 57 -6.05 -13.04 -16.86
CA LYS A 57 -7.24 -12.64 -16.11
C LYS A 57 -7.02 -12.96 -14.62
N PRO A 58 -7.21 -12.00 -13.72
CA PRO A 58 -7.01 -12.22 -12.28
C PRO A 58 -7.90 -13.30 -11.66
N GLU A 59 -9.01 -13.61 -12.34
CA GLU A 59 -10.00 -14.62 -11.92
C GLU A 59 -9.48 -16.05 -12.07
N ASP A 60 -8.46 -16.27 -12.90
CA ASP A 60 -7.85 -17.57 -13.16
C ASP A 60 -6.78 -17.94 -12.10
N GLU A 61 -6.45 -17.03 -11.18
CA GLU A 61 -5.42 -17.28 -10.17
C GLU A 61 -6.03 -17.74 -8.83
N GLU A 62 -5.74 -18.98 -8.48
CA GLU A 62 -6.01 -19.53 -7.16
C GLU A 62 -4.84 -19.23 -6.21
N GLY A 63 -4.95 -18.18 -5.42
CA GLY A 63 -3.98 -17.86 -4.38
C GLY A 63 -3.21 -16.55 -4.59
N ASP A 64 -2.28 -16.27 -3.68
CA ASP A 64 -1.39 -15.13 -3.75
C ASP A 64 -0.21 -15.42 -4.69
N ASN A 65 -0.01 -14.55 -5.67
CA ASN A 65 1.08 -14.72 -6.64
C ASN A 65 2.34 -14.00 -6.15
N PRO A 66 3.43 -14.72 -5.79
CA PRO A 66 4.65 -14.13 -5.23
C PRO A 66 5.30 -13.09 -6.16
N PHE A 67 5.26 -13.30 -7.47
CA PHE A 67 5.80 -12.36 -8.46
C PHE A 67 5.05 -11.02 -8.40
N PHE A 68 3.72 -11.04 -8.45
CA PHE A 68 2.92 -9.83 -8.39
C PHE A 68 3.01 -9.15 -7.03
N ARG A 69 3.07 -9.91 -5.95
CA ARG A 69 3.32 -9.37 -4.62
C ARG A 69 4.64 -8.61 -4.58
N ARG A 70 5.73 -9.23 -5.05
CA ARG A 70 7.03 -8.57 -5.10
C ARG A 70 7.04 -7.33 -5.99
N LEU A 71 6.36 -7.40 -7.13
CA LEU A 71 6.20 -6.26 -8.03
C LEU A 71 5.49 -5.10 -7.32
N ILE A 72 4.36 -5.38 -6.67
CA ILE A 72 3.59 -4.39 -5.89
C ILE A 72 4.45 -3.76 -4.79
N GLU A 73 5.21 -4.56 -4.04
CA GLU A 73 6.11 -4.09 -2.98
C GLU A 73 7.15 -3.10 -3.49
N VAL A 74 7.77 -3.38 -4.65
CA VAL A 74 8.76 -2.50 -5.29
C VAL A 74 8.13 -1.17 -5.71
N TYR A 75 6.93 -1.20 -6.27
CA TYR A 75 6.21 0.03 -6.65
C TYR A 75 5.75 0.82 -5.43
N ILE A 76 5.26 0.16 -4.38
CA ILE A 76 4.89 0.81 -3.11
C ILE A 76 6.12 1.51 -2.51
N GLU A 77 7.27 0.84 -2.43
CA GLU A 77 8.52 1.45 -1.93
C GLU A 77 8.88 2.71 -2.74
N SER A 78 8.70 2.66 -4.06
CA SER A 78 8.98 3.79 -4.94
C SER A 78 8.02 4.95 -4.69
N ILE A 79 6.72 4.66 -4.51
CA ILE A 79 5.68 5.66 -4.18
C ILE A 79 5.99 6.33 -2.84
N LEU A 80 6.26 5.55 -1.78
CA LEU A 80 6.57 6.08 -0.45
C LEU A 80 7.85 6.94 -0.47
N MET A 81 8.85 6.56 -1.30
CA MET A 81 10.06 7.34 -1.50
C MET A 81 9.77 8.69 -2.18
N VAL A 82 8.97 8.71 -3.25
CA VAL A 82 8.57 9.94 -3.95
C VAL A 82 7.79 10.86 -3.02
N LEU A 83 6.87 10.30 -2.27
CA LEU A 83 6.09 11.04 -1.27
C LEU A 83 6.93 11.46 -0.04
N ARG A 84 8.21 11.06 0.02
CA ARG A 84 9.13 11.32 1.14
C ARG A 84 8.55 10.93 2.50
N MET A 85 7.74 9.88 2.52
CA MET A 85 7.14 9.37 3.75
C MET A 85 8.19 8.69 4.60
N LYS A 86 8.26 9.09 5.87
CA LYS A 86 8.99 8.36 6.91
C LYS A 86 7.95 7.75 7.86
N VAL A 87 7.92 6.43 7.92
CA VAL A 87 7.03 5.72 8.83
C VAL A 87 7.83 5.35 10.08
N ASP A 88 7.37 5.84 11.22
CA ASP A 88 7.89 5.45 12.54
C ASP A 88 7.03 4.30 13.05
N THR A 89 7.63 3.11 13.16
CA THR A 89 6.92 1.87 13.49
C THR A 89 7.28 1.43 14.90
N ARG A 90 6.27 1.13 15.71
CA ARG A 90 6.46 0.63 17.08
C ARG A 90 5.58 -0.58 17.33
N GLY A 91 6.13 -1.60 17.97
CA GLY A 91 5.41 -2.81 18.32
C GLY A 91 5.23 -3.80 17.17
N LEU A 92 5.89 -3.65 16.03
CA LEU A 92 5.85 -4.58 14.92
C LEU A 92 6.33 -5.98 15.34
N GLU A 93 7.28 -6.04 16.26
CA GLU A 93 7.81 -7.25 16.88
C GLU A 93 6.76 -8.04 17.67
N LYS A 94 5.62 -7.42 18.02
CA LYS A 94 4.50 -8.05 18.73
C LYS A 94 3.53 -8.75 17.77
N THR A 95 3.74 -8.62 16.46
CA THR A 95 2.94 -9.35 15.49
C THR A 95 3.37 -10.81 15.43
N PRO A 96 2.45 -11.77 15.20
CA PRO A 96 2.82 -13.18 15.10
C PRO A 96 3.91 -13.41 14.06
N GLU A 97 4.96 -14.14 14.40
CA GLU A 97 6.05 -14.47 13.47
C GLU A 97 5.60 -15.47 12.40
N GLY A 98 4.68 -16.35 12.76
CA GLY A 98 4.10 -17.35 11.86
C GLY A 98 2.59 -17.42 11.91
N GLY A 99 1.99 -18.14 10.96
CA GLY A 99 0.54 -18.30 10.84
C GLY A 99 -0.17 -17.07 10.27
N ARG A 100 -1.49 -17.17 10.20
CA ARG A 100 -2.36 -16.09 9.70
C ARG A 100 -2.94 -15.28 10.85
N PHE A 101 -3.30 -14.04 10.57
CA PHE A 101 -3.89 -13.11 11.54
C PHE A 101 -4.92 -12.20 10.85
N LEU A 102 -5.77 -11.60 11.66
CA LEU A 102 -6.62 -10.48 11.24
C LEU A 102 -5.96 -9.18 11.69
N LEU A 103 -5.51 -8.36 10.73
CA LEU A 103 -5.01 -7.02 11.01
C LEU A 103 -6.18 -6.04 11.05
N VAL A 104 -6.34 -5.33 12.15
CA VAL A 104 -7.37 -4.32 12.35
C VAL A 104 -6.71 -2.96 12.53
N CYS A 105 -7.04 -2.01 11.67
CA CYS A 105 -6.45 -0.68 11.66
C CYS A 105 -7.52 0.40 11.44
N ASN A 106 -7.35 1.58 12.02
CA ASN A 106 -8.13 2.77 11.65
C ASN A 106 -7.79 3.22 10.22
N HIS A 107 -8.70 3.94 9.57
CA HIS A 107 -8.56 4.32 8.16
C HIS A 107 -8.63 5.84 7.97
N LEU A 108 -7.50 6.45 7.59
CA LEU A 108 -7.37 7.89 7.39
C LEU A 108 -7.16 8.27 5.93
N SER A 109 -6.46 7.41 5.16
CA SER A 109 -6.04 7.73 3.79
C SER A 109 -5.92 6.47 2.93
N LEU A 110 -5.95 6.62 1.61
CA LEU A 110 -5.58 5.54 0.69
C LEU A 110 -4.14 5.06 0.89
N LEU A 111 -3.28 5.91 1.43
CA LEU A 111 -1.89 5.57 1.72
C LEU A 111 -1.73 4.58 2.88
N ASP A 112 -2.76 4.41 3.73
CA ASP A 112 -2.72 3.46 4.86
C ASP A 112 -2.44 2.03 4.38
N VAL A 113 -3.11 1.61 3.30
CA VAL A 113 -2.92 0.28 2.71
C VAL A 113 -1.49 0.12 2.21
N LEU A 114 -0.93 1.15 1.55
CA LEU A 114 0.45 1.11 1.04
C LEU A 114 1.46 1.02 2.17
N VAL A 115 1.26 1.79 3.25
CA VAL A 115 2.12 1.75 4.44
C VAL A 115 2.06 0.38 5.10
N LEU A 116 0.87 -0.21 5.26
CA LEU A 116 0.71 -1.53 5.86
C LEU A 116 1.35 -2.62 4.98
N LEU A 117 1.11 -2.63 3.68
CA LEU A 117 1.75 -3.58 2.76
C LEU A 117 3.28 -3.44 2.76
N TYR A 118 3.81 -2.23 2.89
CA TYR A 118 5.24 -2.00 3.00
C TYR A 118 5.86 -2.62 4.26
N HIS A 119 5.17 -2.51 5.41
CA HIS A 119 5.67 -3.05 6.68
C HIS A 119 5.48 -4.57 6.82
N PHE A 120 4.47 -5.11 6.15
CA PHE A 120 4.25 -6.55 6.09
C PHE A 120 4.83 -7.21 4.83
N ARG A 121 5.90 -6.63 4.26
CA ARG A 121 6.63 -7.23 3.14
C ARG A 121 7.07 -8.66 3.47
N GLY A 122 6.95 -9.56 2.49
CA GLY A 122 7.25 -10.98 2.67
C GLY A 122 6.22 -11.74 3.49
N ARG A 123 5.13 -11.08 3.91
CA ARG A 123 3.97 -11.74 4.50
C ARG A 123 2.78 -11.54 3.57
N GLU A 124 2.02 -12.59 3.34
CA GLU A 124 0.85 -12.52 2.48
C GLU A 124 -0.29 -11.79 3.23
N LEU A 125 -0.25 -10.45 3.23
CA LEU A 125 -1.30 -9.59 3.74
C LEU A 125 -2.18 -9.12 2.57
N THR A 126 -3.49 -9.27 2.73
CA THR A 126 -4.49 -8.80 1.78
C THR A 126 -5.58 -8.00 2.50
N PHE A 127 -6.45 -7.32 1.74
CA PHE A 127 -7.44 -6.41 2.30
C PHE A 127 -8.84 -6.64 1.74
N ILE A 128 -9.83 -6.36 2.58
CA ILE A 128 -11.20 -6.14 2.13
C ILE A 128 -11.33 -4.68 1.72
N THR A 129 -11.75 -4.43 0.49
CA THR A 129 -11.80 -3.10 -0.12
C THR A 129 -13.15 -2.81 -0.76
N LYS A 130 -13.41 -1.55 -1.11
CA LYS A 130 -14.58 -1.15 -1.89
C LYS A 130 -14.54 -1.73 -3.31
N GLN A 131 -15.71 -2.03 -3.90
CA GLN A 131 -15.82 -2.53 -5.28
C GLN A 131 -15.14 -1.57 -6.26
N GLU A 132 -15.35 -0.26 -6.13
CA GLU A 132 -14.82 0.75 -7.05
C GLU A 132 -13.28 0.75 -7.12
N ASN A 133 -12.60 0.37 -6.03
CA ASN A 133 -11.15 0.22 -6.04
C ASN A 133 -10.70 -0.98 -6.88
N MET A 134 -11.51 -2.05 -6.91
CA MET A 134 -11.25 -3.23 -7.73
C MET A 134 -11.49 -2.98 -9.23
N ASP A 135 -12.24 -1.93 -9.56
CA ASP A 135 -12.54 -1.56 -10.95
C ASP A 135 -11.51 -0.58 -11.53
N MET A 136 -10.56 -0.13 -10.71
CA MET A 136 -9.44 0.71 -11.19
C MET A 136 -8.55 -0.06 -12.17
N PHE A 137 -8.21 0.58 -13.29
CA PHE A 137 -7.62 -0.02 -14.50
C PHE A 137 -6.40 -0.94 -14.24
N ILE A 138 -5.36 -0.46 -13.53
CA ILE A 138 -4.17 -1.27 -13.20
C ILE A 138 -4.27 -1.77 -11.76
N ILE A 139 -4.62 -0.88 -10.83
CA ILE A 139 -4.61 -1.15 -9.39
C ILE A 139 -5.58 -2.28 -9.05
N GLY A 140 -6.79 -2.27 -9.61
CA GLY A 140 -7.79 -3.32 -9.38
C GLY A 140 -7.30 -4.71 -9.81
N LYS A 141 -6.60 -4.80 -10.96
CA LYS A 141 -6.00 -6.06 -11.42
C LYS A 141 -4.92 -6.55 -10.46
N LEU A 142 -4.04 -5.66 -10.00
CA LEU A 142 -3.00 -6.00 -9.04
C LEU A 142 -3.55 -6.41 -7.68
N MET A 143 -4.61 -5.72 -7.21
CA MET A 143 -5.28 -6.06 -5.95
C MET A 143 -5.88 -7.47 -5.98
N ARG A 144 -6.48 -7.88 -7.11
CA ARG A 144 -7.00 -9.25 -7.27
C ARG A 144 -5.89 -10.30 -7.16
N ARG A 145 -4.69 -10.01 -7.69
CA ARG A 145 -3.54 -10.93 -7.65
C ARG A 145 -2.94 -11.15 -6.27
N ILE A 146 -3.17 -10.23 -5.34
CA ILE A 146 -2.82 -10.40 -3.93
C ILE A 146 -4.04 -10.74 -3.06
N GLN A 147 -5.08 -11.31 -3.64
CA GLN A 147 -6.28 -11.81 -2.95
C GLN A 147 -7.10 -10.73 -2.24
N CYS A 148 -7.04 -9.46 -2.67
CA CYS A 148 -7.96 -8.45 -2.18
C CYS A 148 -9.39 -8.78 -2.56
N LEU A 149 -10.32 -8.58 -1.62
CA LEU A 149 -11.71 -8.95 -1.77
C LEU A 149 -12.60 -7.70 -1.85
N PRO A 150 -13.50 -7.60 -2.85
CA PRO A 150 -14.46 -6.51 -2.94
C PRO A 150 -15.54 -6.64 -1.88
N LEU A 151 -15.94 -5.53 -1.30
CA LEU A 151 -17.04 -5.45 -0.34
C LEU A 151 -18.12 -4.49 -0.87
N ASN A 152 -19.27 -5.03 -1.20
CA ASN A 152 -20.46 -4.22 -1.40
C ASN A 152 -21.13 -4.00 -0.04
N ARG A 153 -21.17 -2.72 0.40
CA ARG A 153 -21.71 -2.34 1.73
C ARG A 153 -23.19 -2.06 1.71
N GLU A 154 -23.77 -1.91 0.54
CA GLU A 154 -25.18 -1.61 0.32
C GLU A 154 -26.01 -2.90 0.23
N ASN A 155 -25.34 -4.04 0.03
CA ASN A 155 -25.97 -5.34 -0.08
C ASN A 155 -25.40 -6.32 0.96
N ASP A 156 -26.15 -6.55 2.03
CA ASP A 156 -25.75 -7.41 3.14
C ASP A 156 -25.47 -8.86 2.70
N ARG A 157 -26.17 -9.35 1.69
CA ARG A 157 -25.98 -10.70 1.15
C ARG A 157 -24.65 -10.84 0.44
N GLU A 158 -24.26 -9.83 -0.34
CA GLU A 158 -22.95 -9.79 -1.01
C GLU A 158 -21.83 -9.56 0.00
N ALA A 159 -22.05 -8.67 0.98
CA ALA A 159 -21.11 -8.45 2.06
C ALA A 159 -20.84 -9.75 2.84
N LEU A 160 -21.87 -10.55 3.11
CA LEU A 160 -21.72 -11.86 3.75
C LEU A 160 -20.88 -12.82 2.89
N LYS A 161 -21.12 -12.89 1.57
CA LYS A 161 -20.32 -13.72 0.66
C LYS A 161 -18.84 -13.33 0.70
N THR A 162 -18.54 -12.02 0.71
CA THR A 162 -17.17 -11.53 0.83
C THR A 162 -16.51 -11.94 2.14
N ILE A 163 -17.23 -11.85 3.27
CA ILE A 163 -16.70 -12.29 4.57
C ILE A 163 -16.47 -13.81 4.57
N LEU A 164 -17.36 -14.61 4.00
CA LEU A 164 -17.17 -16.06 3.86
C LEU A 164 -15.95 -16.39 3.01
N LYS A 165 -15.74 -15.67 1.91
CA LYS A 165 -14.54 -15.82 1.07
C LYS A 165 -13.27 -15.41 1.83
N ALA A 166 -13.31 -14.35 2.63
CA ALA A 166 -12.19 -13.95 3.48
C ALA A 166 -11.85 -15.04 4.52
N ILE A 167 -12.85 -15.68 5.10
CA ILE A 167 -12.67 -16.83 6.02
C ILE A 167 -11.97 -17.99 5.28
N SER A 168 -12.38 -18.32 4.05
CA SER A 168 -11.74 -19.35 3.23
C SER A 168 -10.26 -19.03 2.98
N VAL A 169 -9.94 -17.80 2.53
CA VAL A 169 -8.56 -17.35 2.28
C VAL A 169 -7.67 -17.54 3.51
N VAL A 170 -8.16 -17.16 4.69
CA VAL A 170 -7.40 -17.28 5.95
C VAL A 170 -7.28 -18.75 6.39
N LYS A 171 -8.37 -19.55 6.33
CA LYS A 171 -8.37 -20.97 6.72
C LYS A 171 -7.49 -21.83 5.83
N GLU A 172 -7.48 -21.55 4.54
CA GLU A 172 -6.64 -22.24 3.54
C GLU A 172 -5.18 -21.78 3.58
N ASN A 173 -4.82 -20.98 4.57
CA ASN A 173 -3.47 -20.45 4.75
C ASN A 173 -2.93 -19.66 3.55
N LYS A 174 -3.82 -19.05 2.74
CA LYS A 174 -3.42 -18.29 1.55
C LYS A 174 -2.90 -16.91 1.91
N ALA A 175 -3.59 -16.16 2.79
CA ALA A 175 -3.18 -14.84 3.21
C ALA A 175 -3.76 -14.45 4.58
N SER A 176 -3.09 -13.53 5.28
CA SER A 176 -3.64 -12.78 6.41
C SER A 176 -4.57 -11.70 5.91
N MET A 177 -5.60 -11.34 6.68
CA MET A 177 -6.62 -10.38 6.25
C MET A 177 -6.47 -9.05 6.97
N GLY A 178 -6.35 -7.96 6.22
CA GLY A 178 -6.42 -6.59 6.72
C GLY A 178 -7.85 -6.04 6.66
N LEU A 179 -8.27 -5.40 7.72
CA LEU A 179 -9.60 -4.83 7.88
C LEU A 179 -9.53 -3.41 8.44
N PHE A 180 -10.27 -2.50 7.82
CA PHE A 180 -10.58 -1.20 8.37
C PHE A 180 -12.02 -1.25 8.90
N PRO A 181 -12.21 -1.44 10.23
CA PRO A 181 -13.53 -1.77 10.78
C PRO A 181 -14.52 -0.61 10.68
N GLU A 182 -14.05 0.62 10.56
CA GLU A 182 -14.87 1.81 10.32
C GLU A 182 -15.64 1.74 8.99
N GLY A 183 -15.10 0.98 8.05
CA GLY A 183 -15.72 0.80 6.75
C GLY A 183 -15.60 2.01 5.82
N THR A 184 -15.14 3.16 6.29
CA THR A 184 -14.88 4.37 5.51
C THR A 184 -13.65 5.09 6.05
N ARG A 185 -13.12 6.05 5.29
CA ARG A 185 -12.02 6.89 5.77
C ARG A 185 -12.55 7.94 6.73
N SER A 186 -11.86 8.11 7.86
CA SER A 186 -12.11 9.20 8.79
C SER A 186 -11.49 10.49 8.24
N LEU A 187 -12.31 11.40 7.76
CA LEU A 187 -11.87 12.70 7.25
C LEU A 187 -11.62 13.71 8.36
N ASP A 188 -12.24 13.50 9.52
CA ASP A 188 -12.11 14.35 10.72
C ASP A 188 -10.99 13.89 11.66
N GLY A 189 -10.35 12.76 11.33
CA GLY A 189 -9.27 12.17 12.12
C GLY A 189 -9.71 11.47 13.40
N LYS A 190 -11.02 11.31 13.62
CA LYS A 190 -11.60 10.62 14.77
C LYS A 190 -11.91 9.17 14.41
N LEU A 191 -11.88 8.29 15.40
CA LEU A 191 -12.36 6.92 15.24
C LEU A 191 -13.88 6.90 15.10
N HIS A 192 -14.36 6.26 14.05
CA HIS A 192 -15.78 6.05 13.81
C HIS A 192 -16.24 4.68 14.35
N HIS A 193 -17.55 4.47 14.35
CA HIS A 193 -18.17 3.23 14.81
C HIS A 193 -17.64 2.02 14.03
N PHE A 194 -17.26 0.96 14.76
CA PHE A 194 -16.73 -0.28 14.17
C PHE A 194 -17.85 -1.23 13.76
N ARG A 195 -17.79 -1.70 12.54
CA ARG A 195 -18.69 -2.74 12.03
C ARG A 195 -18.22 -4.11 12.50
N SER A 196 -19.09 -4.83 13.20
CA SER A 196 -18.75 -6.12 13.82
C SER A 196 -18.54 -7.28 12.84
N GLY A 197 -19.09 -7.19 11.62
CA GLY A 197 -19.09 -8.30 10.65
C GLY A 197 -17.70 -8.83 10.29
N GLY A 198 -16.71 -7.95 10.14
CA GLY A 198 -15.35 -8.33 9.77
C GLY A 198 -14.60 -9.12 10.85
N PHE A 199 -14.93 -8.92 12.14
CA PHE A 199 -14.31 -9.66 13.24
C PHE A 199 -14.69 -11.14 13.27
N LYS A 200 -15.78 -11.53 12.58
CA LYS A 200 -16.16 -12.93 12.41
C LYS A 200 -15.07 -13.74 11.69
N ILE A 201 -14.20 -13.10 10.90
CA ILE A 201 -13.07 -13.76 10.25
C ILE A 201 -12.14 -14.35 11.31
N ALA A 202 -11.67 -13.54 12.27
CA ALA A 202 -10.78 -14.01 13.33
C ALA A 202 -11.45 -15.09 14.19
N GLN A 203 -12.74 -14.90 14.54
CA GLN A 203 -13.49 -15.85 15.34
C GLN A 203 -13.66 -17.21 14.64
N LYS A 204 -14.02 -17.21 13.34
CA LYS A 204 -14.28 -18.46 12.59
C LYS A 204 -13.00 -19.18 12.18
N CYS A 205 -11.88 -18.45 12.05
CA CYS A 205 -10.57 -19.01 11.71
C CYS A 205 -9.73 -19.32 12.97
N SER A 206 -10.13 -18.87 14.14
CA SER A 206 -9.36 -18.97 15.41
C SER A 206 -7.95 -18.38 15.27
N VAL A 207 -7.83 -17.26 14.54
CA VAL A 207 -6.56 -16.55 14.34
C VAL A 207 -6.44 -15.34 15.26
N PRO A 208 -5.23 -14.93 15.64
CA PRO A 208 -5.00 -13.74 16.44
C PRO A 208 -5.43 -12.46 15.72
N ILE A 209 -5.88 -11.48 16.51
CA ILE A 209 -6.18 -10.13 16.01
C ILE A 209 -4.99 -9.24 16.34
N VAL A 210 -4.38 -8.67 15.30
CA VAL A 210 -3.32 -7.67 15.40
C VAL A 210 -3.97 -6.30 15.28
N ILE A 211 -3.93 -5.54 16.37
CA ILE A 211 -4.47 -4.17 16.39
C ILE A 211 -3.35 -3.21 16.01
N CYS A 212 -3.61 -2.39 15.01
CA CYS A 212 -2.71 -1.38 14.52
C CYS A 212 -3.39 0.00 14.55
N THR A 213 -2.65 1.04 14.83
CA THR A 213 -3.10 2.42 14.67
C THR A 213 -2.14 3.17 13.77
N ILE A 214 -2.70 3.92 12.82
CA ILE A 214 -1.94 4.76 11.90
C ILE A 214 -2.34 6.22 12.07
N GLN A 215 -1.40 7.13 11.92
CA GLN A 215 -1.65 8.57 12.09
C GLN A 215 -0.97 9.37 10.98
N ASN A 216 -1.49 10.56 10.72
CA ASN A 216 -0.95 11.57 9.82
C ASN A 216 -0.88 11.20 8.32
N THR A 217 -1.33 10.04 7.88
CA THR A 217 -1.33 9.66 6.46
C THR A 217 -2.23 10.57 5.60
N GLN A 218 -3.30 11.12 6.17
CA GLN A 218 -4.18 12.08 5.50
C GLN A 218 -3.51 13.44 5.23
N LYS A 219 -2.45 13.78 5.99
CA LYS A 219 -1.74 15.05 5.84
C LYS A 219 -0.74 15.06 4.69
N VAL A 220 -0.33 13.89 4.20
CA VAL A 220 0.69 13.76 3.15
C VAL A 220 0.26 14.41 1.83
N PRO A 221 -0.94 14.16 1.28
CA PRO A 221 -1.40 14.82 0.06
C PRO A 221 -1.52 16.34 0.21
N ALA A 222 -2.04 16.81 1.36
CA ALA A 222 -2.19 18.24 1.64
C ALA A 222 -0.83 18.95 1.75
N ALA A 223 0.15 18.34 2.39
CA ALA A 223 1.51 18.88 2.49
C ALA A 223 2.20 18.94 1.11
N TRP A 224 1.92 18.01 0.22
CA TRP A 224 2.46 17.98 -1.14
C TRP A 224 1.91 19.13 -2.00
N THR A 225 0.59 19.33 -1.94
CA THR A 225 -0.06 20.45 -2.66
C THR A 225 0.36 21.81 -2.10
N ALA A 226 0.43 21.96 -0.78
CA ALA A 226 0.90 23.19 -0.14
C ALA A 226 2.36 23.52 -0.49
N ASN A 227 3.26 22.52 -0.50
CA ASN A 227 4.67 22.70 -0.89
C ASN A 227 4.85 22.97 -2.39
N SER A 228 4.02 22.41 -3.27
CA SER A 228 4.06 22.72 -4.70
C SER A 228 3.65 24.16 -5.00
N MET A 229 2.70 24.70 -4.22
CA MET A 229 2.28 26.11 -4.34
C MET A 229 3.25 27.08 -3.65
N ALA A 230 3.87 26.68 -2.53
CA ALA A 230 4.83 27.49 -1.80
C ALA A 230 6.26 27.45 -2.41
N SER A 231 6.64 26.40 -3.13
CA SER A 231 7.94 26.27 -3.81
C SER A 231 8.14 27.26 -4.96
N ALA A 232 7.05 27.81 -5.49
CA ALA A 232 7.12 28.95 -6.41
C ALA A 232 7.49 30.27 -5.69
N ALA A 233 7.34 30.33 -4.36
CA ALA A 233 7.56 31.54 -3.58
C ALA A 233 8.72 31.50 -2.58
N ALA A 234 9.32 30.32 -2.29
CA ALA A 234 10.38 30.20 -1.29
C ALA A 234 11.34 29.02 -1.55
N ALA A 235 12.34 29.23 -2.36
CA ALA A 235 13.42 28.28 -2.68
C ALA A 235 14.38 27.95 -1.51
N SER A 236 14.02 28.11 -0.25
CA SER A 236 14.95 27.99 0.90
C SER A 236 14.53 27.08 2.06
N ARG A 237 13.43 26.34 1.96
CA ARG A 237 13.05 25.39 3.03
C ARG A 237 12.92 23.98 2.49
N SER A 238 13.89 23.13 2.88
CA SER A 238 13.81 21.68 2.70
C SER A 238 12.43 21.17 3.14
N PRO A 239 11.68 20.44 2.28
CA PRO A 239 10.38 19.89 2.69
C PRO A 239 10.60 18.93 3.85
N ARG A 240 9.96 19.21 5.00
CA ARG A 240 10.03 18.36 6.17
C ARG A 240 9.50 16.97 5.82
N ARG A 241 10.26 15.93 6.13
CA ARG A 241 9.82 14.55 5.94
C ARG A 241 8.56 14.32 6.77
N GLN A 242 7.51 13.81 6.14
CA GLN A 242 6.27 13.46 6.83
C GLN A 242 6.51 12.18 7.65
N VAL A 243 6.30 12.28 8.96
CA VAL A 243 6.39 11.13 9.87
C VAL A 243 4.99 10.60 10.11
N CYS A 244 4.77 9.34 9.74
CA CYS A 244 3.52 8.63 9.98
C CYS A 244 3.77 7.56 11.06
N PRO A 245 3.42 7.80 12.33
CA PRO A 245 3.57 6.79 13.36
C PRO A 245 2.59 5.63 13.14
N LEU A 246 3.13 4.42 13.26
CA LEU A 246 2.42 3.16 13.14
C LEU A 246 2.63 2.36 14.43
N TRP A 247 1.54 2.02 15.13
CA TRP A 247 1.58 1.35 16.42
C TRP A 247 0.90 0.01 16.36
N PHE A 248 1.54 -1.02 16.92
CA PHE A 248 0.97 -2.36 17.05
C PHE A 248 0.76 -2.69 18.52
N ALA A 249 -0.46 -3.16 18.83
CA ALA A 249 -0.78 -3.73 20.13
C ALA A 249 -0.49 -5.25 20.16
N PRO A 250 -0.31 -5.86 21.34
CA PRO A 250 -0.16 -7.31 21.45
C PRO A 250 -1.32 -8.05 20.78
N SER A 251 -1.01 -9.11 20.04
CA SER A 251 -2.01 -9.98 19.45
C SER A 251 -2.78 -10.73 20.54
N ARG A 252 -4.12 -10.79 20.42
CA ARG A 252 -4.96 -11.63 21.27
C ARG A 252 -5.64 -12.67 20.41
N ILE A 253 -5.58 -13.93 20.84
CA ILE A 253 -6.39 -15.01 20.27
C ILE A 253 -7.77 -14.87 20.90
N PRO A 254 -8.86 -14.72 20.13
CA PRO A 254 -10.20 -14.67 20.70
C PRO A 254 -10.55 -16.02 21.32
N THR A 255 -10.60 -16.08 22.65
CA THR A 255 -11.09 -17.25 23.36
C THR A 255 -12.60 -17.35 23.21
N ARG A 256 -13.14 -18.58 23.21
CA ARG A 256 -14.57 -18.89 22.99
C ARG A 256 -15.53 -18.18 23.98
N SER A 257 -15.00 -17.68 25.11
CA SER A 257 -15.79 -17.10 26.21
C SER A 257 -15.82 -15.56 26.23
N SER A 258 -15.00 -14.86 25.43
CA SER A 258 -15.05 -13.40 25.41
C SER A 258 -16.20 -12.93 24.51
N ARG A 259 -17.38 -12.72 25.11
CA ARG A 259 -18.39 -11.84 24.50
C ARG A 259 -17.75 -10.46 24.40
N ILE A 260 -17.53 -10.01 23.18
CA ILE A 260 -17.18 -8.61 22.93
C ILE A 260 -18.45 -7.83 23.21
N SER A 261 -18.55 -7.29 24.41
CA SER A 261 -19.56 -6.27 24.73
C SER A 261 -19.13 -4.99 24.02
N CYS A 262 -19.73 -4.72 22.88
CA CYS A 262 -19.73 -3.39 22.31
C CYS A 262 -20.71 -2.54 23.13
N GLY A 263 -20.18 -1.71 24.03
CA GLY A 263 -20.89 -0.58 24.59
C GLY A 263 -20.92 0.57 23.62
#